data_e47008a6b2e9750c73d77ee52999c022
#
_entry.id   e47008a6b2e9750c73d77ee52999c022
#
_cell.length_a   1.000
_cell.length_b   1.000
_cell.length_c   1.000
_cell.angle_alpha   90.00
_cell.angle_beta   90.00
_cell.angle_gamma   90.00
#
_symmetry.space_group_name_H-M   'P 1'
#
loop_
_entity.id
_entity.type
_entity.pdbx_description
1 polymer ?
#
loop_
_entity_poly.entity_id
_entity_poly.type
_entity_poly.pdbx_seq_one_letter_code
_entity_poly.pdbx_strand_id
1 'polypeptide(L)'
;DTDAEAELGRQYGVISLPTLKLFRRGEVVATRHGDQSEAALRKLLAQYVARDSDLALADAVDLYARGEQQAAYAKIAEAVADDQDNPRLPLTLCKLLKHEQRYAEALRVLDSLPPHLAEHPEISHLHDLLTFYAGRDPDQDITALEAQVAADPGALECRRQLVAHYVVSEDYAPALQQLGLILEQAAEFDAGYAPLAMQRIFNLLGEDHPLVREYRRYLR
;
A
#
# COMPACT_ATOMS: atom_id res chain seq x y z
N ASP A 1 8.17 43.57 0.08
CA ASP A 1 7.66 44.64 0.97
C ASP A 1 6.15 44.79 0.72
N THR A 2 5.35 44.45 1.72
CA THR A 2 3.85 44.50 1.59
C THR A 2 3.28 45.91 1.65
N ASP A 3 4.08 46.90 2.09
CA ASP A 3 3.68 48.31 2.07
C ASP A 3 3.91 48.92 0.68
N ALA A 4 4.94 48.46 -0.01
CA ALA A 4 5.25 48.90 -1.38
C ALA A 4 4.39 48.11 -2.40
N GLU A 5 4.07 46.85 -2.15
CA GLU A 5 3.38 45.92 -3.06
C GLU A 5 2.07 45.39 -2.47
N ALA A 6 1.20 46.31 -1.97
CA ALA A 6 -0.02 45.96 -1.29
C ALA A 6 -1.02 45.13 -2.14
N GLU A 7 -0.97 45.26 -3.47
CA GLU A 7 -1.82 44.52 -4.39
C GLU A 7 -1.38 43.04 -4.49
N LEU A 8 -0.08 42.79 -4.54
CA LEU A 8 0.48 41.42 -4.45
C LEU A 8 0.13 40.76 -3.12
N GLY A 9 0.23 41.49 -2.03
CA GLY A 9 -0.18 41.00 -0.70
C GLY A 9 -1.65 40.55 -0.69
N ARG A 10 -2.54 41.34 -1.29
CA ARG A 10 -3.97 40.99 -1.41
C ARG A 10 -4.21 39.82 -2.36
N GLN A 11 -3.57 39.80 -3.52
CA GLN A 11 -3.69 38.73 -4.52
C GLN A 11 -3.34 37.36 -3.92
N TYR A 12 -2.30 37.31 -3.09
CA TYR A 12 -1.87 36.05 -2.45
C TYR A 12 -2.43 35.85 -1.05
N GLY A 13 -3.37 36.68 -0.59
CA GLY A 13 -4.02 36.51 0.71
C GLY A 13 -3.04 36.60 1.89
N VAL A 14 -2.08 37.52 1.85
CA VAL A 14 -1.16 37.77 2.96
C VAL A 14 -1.87 38.62 4.01
N ILE A 15 -2.24 38.00 5.12
CA ILE A 15 -3.00 38.63 6.22
C ILE A 15 -2.06 39.10 7.34
N SER A 16 -0.94 38.39 7.52
CA SER A 16 0.03 38.67 8.58
C SER A 16 1.46 38.43 8.10
N LEU A 17 2.44 39.08 8.74
CA LEU A 17 3.86 38.90 8.48
C LEU A 17 4.54 38.23 9.67
N PRO A 18 5.54 37.38 9.42
CA PRO A 18 5.96 36.89 8.10
C PRO A 18 4.98 35.83 7.56
N THR A 19 4.73 35.83 6.26
CA THR A 19 4.02 34.77 5.56
C THR A 19 4.92 34.18 4.48
N LEU A 20 5.12 32.87 4.52
CA LEU A 20 5.86 32.11 3.53
C LEU A 20 4.91 31.38 2.60
N LYS A 21 5.10 31.52 1.30
CA LYS A 21 4.37 30.79 0.27
C LYS A 21 5.33 30.03 -0.62
N LEU A 22 5.08 28.73 -0.79
CA LEU A 22 5.83 27.87 -1.70
C LEU A 22 5.09 27.77 -3.03
N PHE A 23 5.79 28.10 -4.10
CA PHE A 23 5.27 27.97 -5.46
C PHE A 23 5.87 26.78 -6.16
N ARG A 24 5.02 26.04 -6.90
CA ARG A 24 5.45 24.98 -7.80
C ARG A 24 4.66 25.08 -9.09
N ARG A 25 5.38 25.15 -10.21
CA ARG A 25 4.78 25.32 -11.57
C ARG A 25 3.81 26.50 -11.66
N GLY A 26 4.09 27.59 -10.95
CA GLY A 26 3.28 28.80 -10.94
C GLY A 26 2.12 28.82 -9.95
N GLU A 27 1.85 27.73 -9.25
CA GLU A 27 0.78 27.63 -8.26
C GLU A 27 1.31 27.62 -6.82
N VAL A 28 0.55 28.20 -5.89
CA VAL A 28 0.86 28.14 -4.45
C VAL A 28 0.51 26.75 -3.92
N VAL A 29 1.54 25.96 -3.58
CA VAL A 29 1.37 24.59 -3.06
C VAL A 29 1.42 24.51 -1.55
N ALA A 30 1.98 25.52 -0.87
CA ALA A 30 1.94 25.58 0.58
C ALA A 30 1.99 27.04 1.07
N THR A 31 1.34 27.30 2.21
CA THR A 31 1.41 28.57 2.94
C THR A 31 1.73 28.27 4.41
N ARG A 32 2.62 29.08 5.00
CA ARG A 32 2.94 29.07 6.44
C ARG A 32 2.92 30.49 6.96
N HIS A 33 2.35 30.68 8.15
CA HIS A 33 2.27 31.97 8.83
C HIS A 33 3.22 31.97 10.03
N GLY A 34 3.81 33.12 10.32
CA GLY A 34 4.78 33.28 11.39
C GLY A 34 6.18 32.76 11.04
N ASP A 35 7.13 33.01 11.94
CA ASP A 35 8.53 32.57 11.78
C ASP A 35 8.59 31.05 11.74
N GLN A 36 9.35 30.54 10.76
CA GLN A 36 9.58 29.12 10.57
C GLN A 36 11.03 28.79 10.92
N SER A 37 11.23 27.76 11.73
CA SER A 37 12.56 27.23 11.97
C SER A 37 13.14 26.58 10.71
N GLU A 38 14.47 26.55 10.61
CA GLU A 38 15.15 25.87 9.49
C GLU A 38 14.68 24.41 9.33
N ALA A 39 14.52 23.69 10.44
CA ALA A 39 14.02 22.32 10.42
C ALA A 39 12.59 22.22 9.85
N ALA A 40 11.70 23.16 10.18
CA ALA A 40 10.34 23.22 9.66
C ALA A 40 10.34 23.53 8.15
N LEU A 41 11.22 24.42 7.70
CA LEU A 41 11.38 24.74 6.29
C LEU A 41 11.95 23.57 5.50
N ARG A 42 12.97 22.88 6.01
CA ARG A 42 13.52 21.67 5.39
C ARG A 42 12.46 20.57 5.27
N LYS A 43 11.68 20.35 6.33
CA LYS A 43 10.57 19.38 6.31
C LYS A 43 9.48 19.76 5.31
N LEU A 44 9.17 21.05 5.18
CA LEU A 44 8.22 21.54 4.18
C LEU A 44 8.76 21.33 2.76
N LEU A 45 9.99 21.72 2.48
CA LEU A 45 10.61 21.59 1.16
C LEU A 45 10.75 20.13 0.73
N ALA A 46 11.09 19.25 1.65
CA ALA A 46 11.22 17.80 1.38
C ALA A 46 9.94 17.17 0.79
N GLN A 47 8.77 17.78 1.02
CA GLN A 47 7.50 17.30 0.44
C GLN A 47 7.33 17.68 -1.04
N TYR A 48 8.08 18.67 -1.52
CA TYR A 48 7.92 19.23 -2.87
C TYR A 48 9.16 19.12 -3.76
N VAL A 49 10.33 18.81 -3.19
CA VAL A 49 11.54 18.49 -3.93
C VAL A 49 11.58 16.99 -4.18
N ALA A 50 11.71 16.60 -5.45
CA ALA A 50 11.94 15.19 -5.77
C ALA A 50 13.27 14.75 -5.14
N ARG A 51 13.27 13.58 -4.49
CA ARG A 51 14.50 12.94 -4.03
C ARG A 51 15.28 12.46 -5.24
N ASP A 52 16.59 12.41 -5.16
CA ASP A 52 17.41 11.78 -6.21
C ASP A 52 17.01 10.32 -6.41
N SER A 53 16.64 9.65 -5.34
CA SER A 53 16.07 8.30 -5.36
C SER A 53 14.75 8.20 -6.11
N ASP A 54 13.87 9.23 -6.11
CA ASP A 54 12.65 9.26 -6.92
C ASP A 54 12.98 9.41 -8.43
N LEU A 55 14.03 10.14 -8.78
CA LEU A 55 14.50 10.25 -10.17
C LEU A 55 15.08 8.92 -10.64
N ALA A 56 15.93 8.29 -9.82
CA ALA A 56 16.49 6.97 -10.10
C ALA A 56 15.37 5.91 -10.26
N LEU A 57 14.30 6.02 -9.46
CA LEU A 57 13.13 5.15 -9.54
C LEU A 57 12.37 5.34 -10.86
N ALA A 58 12.19 6.58 -11.30
CA ALA A 58 11.54 6.86 -12.59
C ALA A 58 12.33 6.25 -13.76
N ASP A 59 13.66 6.42 -13.76
CA ASP A 59 14.54 5.79 -14.74
C ASP A 59 14.46 4.26 -14.71
N ALA A 60 14.37 3.67 -13.50
CA ALA A 60 14.23 2.22 -13.35
C ALA A 60 12.90 1.70 -13.93
N VAL A 61 11.80 2.42 -13.73
CA VAL A 61 10.49 2.09 -14.32
C VAL A 61 10.56 2.17 -15.84
N ASP A 62 11.25 3.17 -16.40
CA ASP A 62 11.44 3.30 -17.84
C ASP A 62 12.29 2.16 -18.42
N LEU A 63 13.35 1.74 -17.73
CA LEU A 63 14.14 0.56 -18.11
C LEU A 63 13.28 -0.71 -18.12
N TYR A 64 12.47 -0.90 -17.07
CA TYR A 64 11.56 -2.04 -16.99
C TYR A 64 10.55 -2.06 -18.16
N ALA A 65 9.96 -0.91 -18.48
CA ALA A 65 9.03 -0.78 -19.60
C ALA A 65 9.66 -1.10 -20.98
N ARG A 66 10.98 -0.91 -21.10
CA ARG A 66 11.75 -1.30 -22.32
C ARG A 66 12.16 -2.79 -22.33
N GLY A 67 11.82 -3.55 -21.29
CA GLY A 67 12.21 -4.96 -21.14
C GLY A 67 13.61 -5.16 -20.55
N GLU A 68 14.27 -4.10 -20.08
CA GLU A 68 15.59 -4.13 -19.44
C GLU A 68 15.46 -4.41 -17.93
N GLN A 69 14.81 -5.53 -17.57
CA GLN A 69 14.41 -5.85 -16.21
C GLN A 69 15.60 -5.90 -15.24
N GLN A 70 16.72 -6.54 -15.62
CA GLN A 70 17.90 -6.63 -14.75
C GLN A 70 18.48 -5.26 -14.42
N ALA A 71 18.55 -4.36 -15.43
CA ALA A 71 19.04 -3.00 -15.23
C ALA A 71 18.10 -2.19 -14.33
N ALA A 72 16.77 -2.37 -14.49
CA ALA A 72 15.76 -1.75 -13.64
C ALA A 72 15.94 -2.17 -12.16
N TYR A 73 16.05 -3.47 -11.90
CA TYR A 73 16.27 -3.97 -10.54
C TYR A 73 17.59 -3.51 -9.93
N ALA A 74 18.67 -3.50 -10.70
CA ALA A 74 19.97 -2.98 -10.23
C ALA A 74 19.86 -1.51 -9.83
N LYS A 75 19.17 -0.70 -10.63
CA LYS A 75 18.97 0.73 -10.34
C LYS A 75 18.12 0.98 -9.10
N ILE A 76 17.07 0.17 -8.87
CA ILE A 76 16.27 0.24 -7.62
C ILE A 76 17.13 -0.16 -6.42
N ALA A 77 17.94 -1.21 -6.53
CA ALA A 77 18.81 -1.64 -5.44
C ALA A 77 19.85 -0.58 -5.06
N GLU A 78 20.43 0.10 -6.05
CA GLU A 78 21.35 1.24 -5.86
C GLU A 78 20.62 2.39 -5.15
N ALA A 79 19.43 2.77 -5.62
CA ALA A 79 18.62 3.82 -5.00
C ALA A 79 18.22 3.49 -3.55
N VAL A 80 17.95 2.21 -3.24
CA VAL A 80 17.68 1.76 -1.86
C VAL A 80 18.92 1.91 -0.97
N ALA A 81 20.12 1.65 -1.49
CA ALA A 81 21.34 1.82 -0.73
C ALA A 81 21.61 3.30 -0.39
N ASP A 82 21.23 4.21 -1.29
CA ASP A 82 21.43 5.66 -1.14
C ASP A 82 20.34 6.34 -0.28
N ASP A 83 19.10 5.84 -0.30
CA ASP A 83 17.95 6.43 0.41
C ASP A 83 17.07 5.32 1.01
N GLN A 84 17.51 4.79 2.15
CA GLN A 84 16.84 3.67 2.84
C GLN A 84 15.48 4.04 3.44
N ASP A 85 15.18 5.33 3.58
CA ASP A 85 13.94 5.83 4.18
C ASP A 85 12.86 6.19 3.14
N ASN A 86 13.09 5.93 1.85
CA ASN A 86 12.12 6.22 0.81
C ASN A 86 11.13 5.05 0.62
N PRO A 87 9.86 5.16 1.07
CA PRO A 87 8.90 4.07 0.95
C PRO A 87 8.54 3.72 -0.50
N ARG A 88 8.77 4.63 -1.44
CA ARG A 88 8.46 4.40 -2.86
C ARG A 88 9.33 3.35 -3.51
N LEU A 89 10.57 3.18 -3.03
CA LEU A 89 11.51 2.21 -3.57
C LEU A 89 11.03 0.78 -3.37
N PRO A 90 10.82 0.30 -2.12
CA PRO A 90 10.29 -1.05 -1.90
C PRO A 90 8.88 -1.23 -2.48
N LEU A 91 8.03 -0.21 -2.43
CA LEU A 91 6.70 -0.26 -3.06
C LEU A 91 6.78 -0.54 -4.56
N THR A 92 7.63 0.19 -5.28
CA THR A 92 7.77 0.00 -6.73
C THR A 92 8.40 -1.35 -7.04
N LEU A 93 9.46 -1.74 -6.32
CA LEU A 93 10.05 -3.06 -6.46
C LEU A 93 9.00 -4.18 -6.31
N CYS A 94 8.21 -4.13 -5.24
CA CYS A 94 7.19 -5.15 -4.99
C CYS A 94 6.02 -5.11 -5.99
N LYS A 95 5.67 -3.95 -6.54
CA LYS A 95 4.70 -3.83 -7.65
C LYS A 95 5.23 -4.47 -8.94
N LEU A 96 6.52 -4.32 -9.26
CA LEU A 96 7.15 -4.98 -10.40
C LEU A 96 7.19 -6.50 -10.20
N LEU A 97 7.62 -6.97 -9.02
CA LEU A 97 7.61 -8.38 -8.66
C LEU A 97 6.19 -8.99 -8.71
N LYS A 98 5.17 -8.24 -8.25
CA LYS A 98 3.76 -8.64 -8.38
C LYS A 98 3.37 -8.82 -9.85
N HIS A 99 3.76 -7.90 -10.72
CA HIS A 99 3.49 -7.99 -12.16
C HIS A 99 4.12 -9.24 -12.78
N GLU A 100 5.28 -9.65 -12.30
CA GLU A 100 5.96 -10.88 -12.72
C GLU A 100 5.46 -12.14 -11.99
N GLN A 101 4.41 -12.03 -11.16
CA GLN A 101 3.87 -13.12 -10.33
C GLN A 101 4.88 -13.69 -9.30
N ARG A 102 5.92 -12.95 -8.99
CA ARG A 102 6.95 -13.30 -8.00
C ARG A 102 6.54 -12.87 -6.59
N TYR A 103 5.35 -13.31 -6.16
CA TYR A 103 4.70 -12.85 -4.92
C TYR A 103 5.51 -13.18 -3.67
N ALA A 104 6.09 -14.38 -3.61
CA ALA A 104 6.91 -14.80 -2.47
C ALA A 104 8.18 -13.95 -2.32
N GLU A 105 8.75 -13.47 -3.41
CA GLU A 105 9.91 -12.57 -3.36
C GLU A 105 9.50 -11.17 -2.90
N ALA A 106 8.37 -10.67 -3.41
CA ALA A 106 7.83 -9.40 -2.97
C ALA A 106 7.53 -9.40 -1.46
N LEU A 107 6.91 -10.46 -0.93
CA LEU A 107 6.67 -10.60 0.51
C LEU A 107 7.99 -10.61 1.30
N ARG A 108 9.02 -11.37 0.87
CA ARG A 108 10.32 -11.34 1.56
C ARG A 108 10.95 -9.95 1.61
N VAL A 109 10.80 -9.15 0.54
CA VAL A 109 11.25 -7.75 0.55
C VAL A 109 10.49 -6.95 1.61
N LEU A 110 9.16 -7.04 1.63
CA LEU A 110 8.34 -6.30 2.59
C LEU A 110 8.57 -6.74 4.04
N ASP A 111 8.76 -8.05 4.28
CA ASP A 111 9.05 -8.61 5.60
C ASP A 111 10.43 -8.18 6.15
N SER A 112 11.37 -7.83 5.26
CA SER A 112 12.71 -7.36 5.64
C SER A 112 12.79 -5.87 5.94
N LEU A 113 11.71 -5.12 5.73
CA LEU A 113 11.71 -3.67 5.92
C LEU A 113 11.79 -3.29 7.40
N PRO A 114 12.47 -2.18 7.73
CA PRO A 114 12.45 -1.63 9.08
C PRO A 114 11.03 -1.18 9.47
N PRO A 115 10.68 -1.18 10.78
CA PRO A 115 9.32 -0.93 11.25
C PRO A 115 8.67 0.34 10.71
N HIS A 116 9.42 1.45 10.63
CA HIS A 116 8.90 2.73 10.14
C HIS A 116 8.47 2.72 8.66
N LEU A 117 9.04 1.83 7.85
CA LEU A 117 8.60 1.58 6.47
C LEU A 117 7.48 0.53 6.42
N ALA A 118 7.61 -0.56 7.18
CA ALA A 118 6.61 -1.62 7.22
C ALA A 118 5.23 -1.09 7.66
N GLU A 119 5.21 -0.12 8.59
CA GLU A 119 3.99 0.55 9.06
C GLU A 119 3.44 1.61 8.09
N HIS A 120 4.15 1.91 6.99
CA HIS A 120 3.65 2.86 5.98
C HIS A 120 2.36 2.31 5.35
N PRO A 121 1.25 3.10 5.29
CA PRO A 121 -0.05 2.58 4.88
C PRO A 121 -0.06 1.86 3.53
N GLU A 122 0.64 2.39 2.53
CA GLU A 122 0.70 1.75 1.21
C GLU A 122 1.51 0.45 1.22
N ILE A 123 2.54 0.35 2.07
CA ILE A 123 3.36 -0.86 2.22
C ILE A 123 2.56 -1.94 2.92
N SER A 124 1.92 -1.61 4.04
CA SER A 124 1.04 -2.53 4.76
C SER A 124 -0.10 -3.04 3.88
N HIS A 125 -0.75 -2.15 3.12
CA HIS A 125 -1.80 -2.51 2.17
C HIS A 125 -1.28 -3.48 1.08
N LEU A 126 -0.12 -3.19 0.49
CA LEU A 126 0.48 -4.06 -0.52
C LEU A 126 0.87 -5.43 0.06
N HIS A 127 1.41 -5.47 1.28
CA HIS A 127 1.75 -6.70 1.98
C HIS A 127 0.51 -7.58 2.21
N ASP A 128 -0.58 -7.00 2.74
CA ASP A 128 -1.83 -7.71 2.97
C ASP A 128 -2.39 -8.30 1.66
N LEU A 129 -2.38 -7.52 0.59
CA LEU A 129 -2.83 -7.97 -0.72
C LEU A 129 -1.95 -9.10 -1.28
N LEU A 130 -0.61 -8.95 -1.22
CA LEU A 130 0.34 -9.96 -1.72
C LEU A 130 0.24 -11.29 -0.98
N THR A 131 -0.15 -11.28 0.29
CA THR A 131 -0.38 -12.51 1.06
C THR A 131 -1.47 -13.38 0.42
N PHE A 132 -2.55 -12.77 -0.10
CA PHE A 132 -3.59 -13.51 -0.81
C PHE A 132 -3.13 -13.97 -2.19
N TYR A 133 -2.39 -13.14 -2.93
CA TYR A 133 -1.80 -13.55 -4.21
C TYR A 133 -0.86 -14.75 -4.05
N ALA A 134 -0.02 -14.76 -3.02
CA ALA A 134 0.92 -15.85 -2.75
C ALA A 134 0.23 -17.13 -2.24
N GLY A 135 -0.90 -16.98 -1.52
CA GLY A 135 -1.68 -18.10 -1.00
C GLY A 135 -2.66 -18.72 -2.00
N ARG A 136 -2.88 -18.06 -3.15
CA ARG A 136 -3.78 -18.53 -4.19
C ARG A 136 -3.06 -19.55 -5.08
N ASP A 137 -3.72 -20.68 -5.35
CA ASP A 137 -3.34 -21.58 -6.43
C ASP A 137 -3.98 -21.12 -7.75
N PRO A 138 -3.20 -20.60 -8.72
CA PRO A 138 -3.77 -20.05 -9.95
C PRO A 138 -4.38 -21.10 -10.88
N ASP A 139 -4.03 -22.38 -10.69
CA ASP A 139 -4.51 -23.49 -11.52
C ASP A 139 -5.86 -24.05 -11.02
N GLN A 140 -6.32 -23.62 -9.84
CA GLN A 140 -7.61 -24.02 -9.30
C GLN A 140 -8.74 -23.12 -9.84
N ASP A 141 -9.79 -23.77 -10.37
CA ASP A 141 -10.99 -23.07 -10.81
C ASP A 141 -11.94 -22.77 -9.64
N ILE A 142 -12.40 -21.52 -9.55
CA ILE A 142 -13.33 -21.07 -8.50
C ILE A 142 -14.58 -21.92 -8.48
N THR A 143 -15.17 -22.21 -9.64
CA THR A 143 -16.42 -23.00 -9.75
C THR A 143 -16.23 -24.42 -9.21
N ALA A 144 -15.06 -25.01 -9.47
CA ALA A 144 -14.73 -26.33 -8.92
C ALA A 144 -14.55 -26.29 -7.40
N LEU A 145 -13.91 -25.25 -6.86
CA LEU A 145 -13.76 -25.05 -5.41
C LEU A 145 -15.12 -24.84 -4.73
N GLU A 146 -15.99 -24.03 -5.33
CA GLU A 146 -17.37 -23.81 -4.82
C GLU A 146 -18.18 -25.13 -4.79
N ALA A 147 -18.07 -25.94 -5.85
CA ALA A 147 -18.72 -27.25 -5.90
C ALA A 147 -18.18 -28.20 -4.82
N GLN A 148 -16.88 -28.20 -4.58
CA GLN A 148 -16.26 -29.01 -3.52
C GLN A 148 -16.73 -28.59 -2.13
N VAL A 149 -16.78 -27.29 -1.84
CA VAL A 149 -17.25 -26.75 -0.57
C VAL A 149 -18.75 -27.01 -0.37
N ALA A 150 -19.55 -27.01 -1.46
CA ALA A 150 -20.97 -27.36 -1.41
C ALA A 150 -21.18 -28.84 -1.11
N ALA A 151 -20.35 -29.73 -1.66
CA ALA A 151 -20.37 -31.14 -1.42
C ALA A 151 -19.85 -31.56 -0.03
N ASP A 152 -18.79 -30.89 0.42
CA ASP A 152 -18.18 -31.05 1.75
C ASP A 152 -18.00 -29.69 2.44
N PRO A 153 -18.95 -29.29 3.29
CA PRO A 153 -18.85 -28.06 4.06
C PRO A 153 -17.62 -27.99 4.99
N GLY A 154 -17.01 -29.14 5.33
CA GLY A 154 -15.79 -29.25 6.14
C GLY A 154 -14.48 -29.08 5.34
N ALA A 155 -14.53 -28.90 4.03
CA ALA A 155 -13.36 -28.71 3.19
C ALA A 155 -12.70 -27.34 3.41
N LEU A 156 -12.05 -27.14 4.58
CA LEU A 156 -11.50 -25.87 5.04
C LEU A 156 -10.40 -25.35 4.10
N GLU A 157 -9.59 -26.23 3.54
CA GLU A 157 -8.55 -25.84 2.59
C GLU A 157 -9.14 -25.27 1.29
N CYS A 158 -10.24 -25.86 0.79
CA CYS A 158 -10.95 -25.33 -0.38
C CYS A 158 -11.55 -23.95 -0.07
N ARG A 159 -12.08 -23.75 1.16
CA ARG A 159 -12.53 -22.42 1.60
C ARG A 159 -11.40 -21.41 1.66
N ARG A 160 -10.22 -21.82 2.15
CA ARG A 160 -9.02 -20.96 2.16
C ARG A 160 -8.63 -20.54 0.74
N GLN A 161 -8.65 -21.45 -0.21
CA GLN A 161 -8.40 -21.12 -1.62
C GLN A 161 -9.45 -20.18 -2.20
N LEU A 162 -10.74 -20.41 -1.92
CA LEU A 162 -11.81 -19.50 -2.33
C LEU A 162 -11.62 -18.09 -1.79
N VAL A 163 -11.22 -17.93 -0.52
CA VAL A 163 -10.90 -16.62 0.06
C VAL A 163 -9.83 -15.91 -0.76
N ALA A 164 -8.74 -16.60 -1.08
CA ALA A 164 -7.64 -16.02 -1.84
C ALA A 164 -8.09 -15.61 -3.26
N HIS A 165 -8.86 -16.46 -3.94
CA HIS A 165 -9.43 -16.15 -5.25
C HIS A 165 -10.36 -14.93 -5.23
N TYR A 166 -11.29 -14.86 -4.27
CA TYR A 166 -12.22 -13.75 -4.14
C TYR A 166 -11.51 -12.44 -3.84
N VAL A 167 -10.52 -12.44 -2.91
CA VAL A 167 -9.75 -11.22 -2.60
C VAL A 167 -8.95 -10.73 -3.80
N VAL A 168 -8.30 -11.63 -4.55
CA VAL A 168 -7.56 -11.27 -5.77
C VAL A 168 -8.47 -10.71 -6.86
N SER A 169 -9.75 -11.12 -6.88
CA SER A 169 -10.79 -10.59 -7.78
C SER A 169 -11.54 -9.39 -7.19
N GLU A 170 -11.10 -8.86 -6.05
CA GLU A 170 -11.73 -7.75 -5.33
C GLU A 170 -13.18 -8.01 -4.90
N ASP A 171 -13.58 -9.28 -4.81
CA ASP A 171 -14.90 -9.68 -4.33
C ASP A 171 -14.84 -10.05 -2.84
N TYR A 172 -14.83 -9.02 -2.00
CA TYR A 172 -14.59 -9.16 -0.56
C TYR A 172 -15.78 -9.75 0.22
N ALA A 173 -17.01 -9.63 -0.28
CA ALA A 173 -18.17 -10.12 0.45
C ALA A 173 -18.18 -11.66 0.57
N PRO A 174 -18.05 -12.45 -0.52
CA PRO A 174 -17.93 -13.89 -0.42
C PRO A 174 -16.64 -14.33 0.29
N ALA A 175 -15.52 -13.58 0.16
CA ALA A 175 -14.31 -13.88 0.91
C ALA A 175 -14.55 -13.84 2.43
N LEU A 176 -15.17 -12.78 2.93
CA LEU A 176 -15.50 -12.62 4.35
C LEU A 176 -16.53 -13.67 4.81
N GLN A 177 -17.48 -14.04 3.95
CA GLN A 177 -18.43 -15.12 4.25
C GLN A 177 -17.70 -16.45 4.47
N GLN A 178 -16.75 -16.82 3.58
CA GLN A 178 -15.99 -18.06 3.75
C GLN A 178 -15.15 -18.03 5.03
N LEU A 179 -14.54 -16.88 5.37
CA LEU A 179 -13.79 -16.73 6.63
C LEU A 179 -14.68 -16.87 7.86
N GLY A 180 -15.90 -16.32 7.83
CA GLY A 180 -16.89 -16.53 8.90
C GLY A 180 -17.20 -18.00 9.12
N LEU A 181 -17.42 -18.76 8.03
CA LEU A 181 -17.68 -20.19 8.09
C LEU A 181 -16.49 -21.01 8.61
N ILE A 182 -15.25 -20.62 8.26
CA ILE A 182 -14.05 -21.24 8.83
C ILE A 182 -14.01 -21.01 10.34
N LEU A 183 -14.26 -19.80 10.81
CA LEU A 183 -14.26 -19.46 12.24
C LEU A 183 -15.32 -20.25 13.03
N GLU A 184 -16.52 -20.42 12.48
CA GLU A 184 -17.60 -21.17 13.11
C GLU A 184 -17.30 -22.67 13.21
N GLN A 185 -16.57 -23.24 12.25
CA GLN A 185 -16.28 -24.67 12.19
C GLN A 185 -14.98 -25.06 12.89
N ALA A 186 -13.93 -24.25 12.74
CA ALA A 186 -12.59 -24.56 13.23
C ALA A 186 -11.77 -23.27 13.40
N ALA A 187 -11.98 -22.55 14.50
CA ALA A 187 -11.32 -21.28 14.79
C ALA A 187 -9.78 -21.37 14.76
N GLU A 188 -9.20 -22.52 15.14
CA GLU A 188 -7.77 -22.78 15.17
C GLU A 188 -7.21 -23.31 13.83
N PHE A 189 -8.02 -23.41 12.79
CA PHE A 189 -7.56 -23.88 11.48
C PHE A 189 -6.37 -23.06 11.00
N ASP A 190 -5.31 -23.74 10.56
CA ASP A 190 -4.07 -23.17 10.05
C ASP A 190 -3.53 -22.03 10.96
N ALA A 191 -3.34 -22.36 12.25
CA ALA A 191 -2.84 -21.45 13.28
C ALA A 191 -3.61 -20.11 13.38
N GLY A 192 -4.94 -20.17 13.22
CA GLY A 192 -5.78 -18.97 13.30
C GLY A 192 -5.79 -18.16 12.00
N TYR A 193 -5.74 -18.81 10.86
CA TYR A 193 -5.78 -18.18 9.53
C TYR A 193 -6.95 -17.20 9.37
N ALA A 194 -8.16 -17.61 9.75
CA ALA A 194 -9.37 -16.85 9.43
C ALA A 194 -9.42 -15.46 10.09
N PRO A 195 -9.13 -15.27 11.39
CA PRO A 195 -9.09 -13.95 11.97
C PRO A 195 -7.98 -13.07 11.37
N LEU A 196 -6.81 -13.63 11.08
CA LEU A 196 -5.71 -12.89 10.44
C LEU A 196 -6.07 -12.44 9.02
N ALA A 197 -6.65 -13.32 8.21
CA ALA A 197 -7.09 -13.02 6.86
C ALA A 197 -8.23 -11.98 6.86
N MET A 198 -9.17 -12.07 7.81
CA MET A 198 -10.24 -11.10 7.98
C MET A 198 -9.70 -9.71 8.33
N GLN A 199 -8.71 -9.63 9.24
CA GLN A 199 -8.05 -8.36 9.59
C GLN A 199 -7.34 -7.75 8.37
N ARG A 200 -6.65 -8.55 7.55
CA ARG A 200 -6.04 -8.07 6.31
C ARG A 200 -7.08 -7.51 5.34
N ILE A 201 -8.21 -8.19 5.16
CA ILE A 201 -9.31 -7.67 4.31
C ILE A 201 -9.85 -6.35 4.90
N PHE A 202 -9.96 -6.21 6.21
CA PHE A 202 -10.37 -4.95 6.82
C PHE A 202 -9.37 -3.82 6.55
N ASN A 203 -8.08 -4.09 6.58
CA ASN A 203 -7.04 -3.13 6.21
C ASN A 203 -7.14 -2.72 4.73
N LEU A 204 -7.47 -3.68 3.84
CA LEU A 204 -7.67 -3.41 2.41
C LEU A 204 -8.90 -2.52 2.14
N LEU A 205 -9.98 -2.73 2.87
CA LEU A 205 -11.25 -2.03 2.70
C LEU A 205 -11.30 -0.67 3.43
N GLY A 206 -10.58 -0.54 4.53
CA GLY A 206 -10.66 0.60 5.43
C GLY A 206 -11.82 0.50 6.44
N GLU A 207 -11.65 1.16 7.59
CA GLU A 207 -12.53 1.02 8.76
C GLU A 207 -14.00 1.41 8.53
N ASP A 208 -14.24 2.34 7.62
CA ASP A 208 -15.58 2.88 7.34
C ASP A 208 -16.39 2.01 6.37
N HIS A 209 -15.79 0.98 5.79
CA HIS A 209 -16.46 0.13 4.81
C HIS A 209 -17.61 -0.68 5.45
N PRO A 210 -18.80 -0.81 4.79
CA PRO A 210 -19.95 -1.53 5.35
C PRO A 210 -19.65 -2.96 5.76
N LEU A 211 -18.90 -3.71 4.95
CA LEU A 211 -18.50 -5.09 5.24
C LEU A 211 -17.62 -5.18 6.50
N VAL A 212 -16.74 -4.20 6.74
CA VAL A 212 -15.91 -4.17 7.95
C VAL A 212 -16.79 -4.01 9.19
N ARG A 213 -17.82 -3.15 9.14
CA ARG A 213 -18.77 -2.97 10.24
C ARG A 213 -19.57 -4.23 10.51
N GLU A 214 -19.98 -4.94 9.47
CA GLU A 214 -20.77 -6.18 9.55
C GLU A 214 -19.95 -7.32 10.16
N TYR A 215 -18.73 -7.55 9.66
CA TYR A 215 -17.91 -8.71 10.02
C TYR A 215 -17.01 -8.49 11.23
N ARG A 216 -16.84 -7.25 11.73
CA ARG A 216 -16.02 -6.94 12.92
C ARG A 216 -16.44 -7.74 14.18
N ARG A 217 -17.67 -8.19 14.26
CA ARG A 217 -18.18 -9.04 15.35
C ARG A 217 -17.44 -10.37 15.50
N TYR A 218 -16.87 -10.90 14.41
CA TYR A 218 -16.14 -12.17 14.42
C TYR A 218 -14.73 -12.06 15.02
N LEU A 219 -14.20 -10.85 15.22
CA LEU A 219 -12.87 -10.58 15.78
C LEU A 219 -12.93 -10.06 17.24
N ARG A 220 -14.09 -10.16 17.91
CA ARG A 220 -14.28 -9.71 19.29
C ARG A 220 -14.11 -10.84 20.30
#